data_b11cae1301fae8557ad8b1b2a3f2190e
#
_entry.id   b11cae1301fae8557ad8b1b2a3f2190e
#
_cell.length_a   1.000
_cell.length_b   1.000
_cell.length_c   1.000
_cell.angle_alpha   90.00
_cell.angle_beta   90.00
_cell.angle_gamma   90.00
#
_symmetry.space_group_name_H-M   'P 1'
#
loop_
_entity.id
_entity.type
_entity.pdbx_description
1 polymer ?
#
loop_
_entity_poly.entity_id
_entity_poly.type
_entity_poly.pdbx_seq_one_letter_code
_entity_poly.pdbx_strand_id
1 'polypeptide(L)'
;METMNVSGLSSMFKVHPLHDANADEIFELCQENTLYYRYCEAEPTKEQVLHDLHVTPPGIDESRKYYVGFYRGQELIAVMDLIDGYPEEDIAFIGFFMVRATVHRHGIGSDIIGDTAAYLKKIGKAAIQLGIDKGNPQSTAFWKKNGFQVLEEVKRDGGIILLAHRTLVLAFS
;
A
#
# COMPACT_ATOMS: atom_id res chain seq x y z
N MET A 1 12.69 17.18 -8.11
CA MET A 1 11.48 16.39 -7.81
C MET A 1 10.91 16.87 -6.47
N GLU A 2 9.68 17.27 -6.48
CA GLU A 2 9.03 17.68 -5.23
C GLU A 2 8.79 16.48 -4.32
N THR A 3 9.10 16.64 -3.05
CA THR A 3 8.82 15.63 -2.03
C THR A 3 7.32 15.56 -1.81
N MET A 4 6.78 14.35 -1.80
CA MET A 4 5.36 14.11 -1.54
C MET A 4 5.01 14.54 -0.11
N ASN A 5 3.91 15.29 0.04
CA ASN A 5 3.38 15.62 1.37
C ASN A 5 2.45 14.50 1.83
N VAL A 6 2.95 13.61 2.67
CA VAL A 6 2.20 12.42 3.10
C VAL A 6 0.93 12.75 3.87
N SER A 7 0.84 13.92 4.50
CA SER A 7 -0.38 14.31 5.22
C SER A 7 -1.60 14.44 4.29
N GLY A 8 -1.38 14.61 3.00
CA GLY A 8 -2.45 14.65 2.01
C GLY A 8 -3.05 13.30 1.65
N LEU A 9 -2.44 12.21 2.08
CA LEU A 9 -2.90 10.86 1.74
C LEU A 9 -4.20 10.45 2.43
N SER A 10 -4.62 11.17 3.46
CA SER A 10 -5.90 10.91 4.13
C SER A 10 -6.51 12.21 4.64
N SER A 11 -7.83 12.31 4.52
CA SER A 11 -8.62 13.39 5.13
C SER A 11 -9.16 12.99 6.50
N MET A 12 -9.15 11.69 6.83
CA MET A 12 -9.74 11.14 8.06
C MET A 12 -8.71 10.87 9.15
N PHE A 13 -7.51 10.48 8.75
CA PHE A 13 -6.46 10.04 9.67
C PHE A 13 -5.23 10.92 9.55
N LYS A 14 -4.49 11.06 10.65
CA LYS A 14 -3.16 11.66 10.58
C LYS A 14 -2.20 10.67 9.96
N VAL A 15 -1.42 11.15 9.01
CA VAL A 15 -0.46 10.32 8.29
C VAL A 15 0.95 10.74 8.67
N HIS A 16 1.75 9.78 9.12
CA HIS A 16 3.14 10.01 9.51
C HIS A 16 4.05 9.04 8.80
N PRO A 17 5.25 9.48 8.38
CA PRO A 17 6.27 8.55 7.93
C PRO A 17 6.64 7.59 9.07
N LEU A 18 6.84 6.32 8.73
CA LEU A 18 7.27 5.30 9.69
C LEU A 18 8.74 4.99 9.49
N HIS A 19 9.41 4.71 10.59
CA HIS A 19 10.84 4.46 10.64
C HIS A 19 11.12 3.18 11.45
N ASP A 20 12.38 2.79 11.55
CA ASP A 20 12.77 1.60 12.32
C ASP A 20 12.24 1.61 13.75
N ALA A 21 12.15 2.80 14.38
CA ALA A 21 11.58 2.94 15.70
C ALA A 21 10.11 2.52 15.79
N ASN A 22 9.41 2.46 14.67
CA ASN A 22 8.00 2.07 14.60
C ASN A 22 7.81 0.59 14.28
N ALA A 23 8.90 -0.18 14.16
CA ALA A 23 8.83 -1.58 13.73
C ALA A 23 7.94 -2.44 14.63
N ASP A 24 7.95 -2.20 15.94
CA ASP A 24 7.14 -2.98 16.87
C ASP A 24 5.63 -2.76 16.65
N GLU A 25 5.20 -1.53 16.46
CA GLU A 25 3.78 -1.26 16.22
C GLU A 25 3.32 -1.75 14.85
N ILE A 26 4.19 -1.70 13.83
CA ILE A 26 3.90 -2.27 12.51
C ILE A 26 3.75 -3.78 12.64
N PHE A 27 4.69 -4.42 13.32
CA PHE A 27 4.67 -5.87 13.55
C PHE A 27 3.38 -6.32 14.26
N GLU A 28 2.98 -5.60 15.31
CA GLU A 28 1.75 -5.87 16.05
C GLU A 28 0.52 -5.82 15.13
N LEU A 29 0.42 -4.78 14.29
CA LEU A 29 -0.67 -4.67 13.32
C LEU A 29 -0.67 -5.83 12.34
N CYS A 30 0.50 -6.23 11.85
CA CYS A 30 0.62 -7.36 10.93
C CYS A 30 0.21 -8.66 11.60
N GLN A 31 0.63 -8.91 12.84
CA GLN A 31 0.29 -10.14 13.58
C GLN A 31 -1.21 -10.34 13.73
N GLU A 32 -1.98 -9.28 13.87
CA GLU A 32 -3.44 -9.35 13.99
C GLU A 32 -4.11 -9.84 12.70
N ASN A 33 -3.45 -9.71 11.57
CA ASN A 33 -4.02 -10.03 10.25
C ASN A 33 -3.74 -11.49 9.86
N THR A 34 -4.23 -12.41 10.67
CA THR A 34 -3.96 -13.85 10.53
C THR A 34 -4.43 -14.43 9.19
N LEU A 35 -5.57 -13.96 8.69
CA LEU A 35 -6.11 -14.46 7.43
C LEU A 35 -5.21 -14.11 6.25
N TYR A 36 -4.70 -12.87 6.20
CA TYR A 36 -3.77 -12.44 5.16
C TYR A 36 -2.52 -13.33 5.13
N TYR A 37 -1.91 -13.56 6.29
CA TYR A 37 -0.69 -14.35 6.37
C TYR A 37 -0.91 -15.84 6.13
N ARG A 38 -2.12 -16.32 6.38
CA ARG A 38 -2.50 -17.68 6.00
C ARG A 38 -2.45 -17.88 4.48
N TYR A 39 -2.94 -16.90 3.71
CA TYR A 39 -2.88 -16.95 2.26
C TYR A 39 -1.46 -16.81 1.72
N CYS A 40 -0.62 -16.06 2.42
CA CYS A 40 0.79 -15.89 2.03
C CYS A 40 1.66 -17.10 2.39
N GLU A 41 1.12 -18.06 3.14
CA GLU A 41 1.86 -19.21 3.68
C GLU A 41 3.12 -18.78 4.46
N ALA A 42 3.03 -17.64 5.14
CA ALA A 42 4.12 -17.04 5.89
C ALA A 42 3.56 -16.42 7.17
N GLU A 43 4.44 -16.19 8.13
CA GLU A 43 4.10 -15.41 9.32
C GLU A 43 4.88 -14.09 9.29
N PRO A 44 4.30 -13.01 9.83
CA PRO A 44 5.05 -11.77 9.92
C PRO A 44 6.20 -11.92 10.90
N THR A 45 7.32 -11.30 10.60
CA THR A 45 8.46 -11.21 11.52
C THR A 45 8.90 -9.77 11.62
N LYS A 46 9.50 -9.42 12.76
CA LYS A 46 10.04 -8.07 12.95
C LYS A 46 11.17 -7.78 11.95
N GLU A 47 11.97 -8.79 11.63
CA GLU A 47 13.05 -8.67 10.63
C GLU A 47 12.51 -8.32 9.27
N GLN A 48 11.40 -8.96 8.87
CA GLN A 48 10.75 -8.64 7.59
C GLN A 48 10.19 -7.22 7.61
N VAL A 49 9.59 -6.79 8.71
CA VAL A 49 9.09 -5.41 8.85
C VAL A 49 10.23 -4.41 8.68
N LEU A 50 11.37 -4.63 9.34
CA LEU A 50 12.55 -3.75 9.22
C LEU A 50 13.07 -3.72 7.78
N HIS A 51 13.11 -4.87 7.11
CA HIS A 51 13.52 -4.95 5.71
C HIS A 51 12.56 -4.17 4.82
N ASP A 52 11.26 -4.35 5.00
CA ASP A 52 10.23 -3.73 4.16
C ASP A 52 10.16 -2.22 4.31
N LEU A 53 10.60 -1.68 5.45
CA LEU A 53 10.69 -0.24 5.66
C LEU A 53 11.67 0.44 4.70
N HIS A 54 12.65 -0.28 4.16
CA HIS A 54 13.75 0.29 3.37
C HIS A 54 13.87 -0.24 1.96
N VAL A 55 13.34 -1.45 1.68
CA VAL A 55 13.51 -2.07 0.37
C VAL A 55 12.78 -1.28 -0.72
N THR A 56 13.43 -1.16 -1.88
CA THR A 56 12.85 -0.52 -3.06
C THR A 56 12.96 -1.46 -4.26
N PRO A 57 12.13 -1.25 -5.30
CA PRO A 57 12.32 -1.96 -6.56
C PRO A 57 13.71 -1.67 -7.15
N PRO A 58 14.26 -2.58 -7.97
CA PRO A 58 15.57 -2.37 -8.59
C PRO A 58 15.65 -1.02 -9.32
N GLY A 59 16.72 -0.27 -9.04
CA GLY A 59 16.97 1.02 -9.67
C GLY A 59 16.22 2.21 -9.06
N ILE A 60 15.42 1.99 -8.05
CA ILE A 60 14.67 3.05 -7.37
C ILE A 60 15.38 3.45 -6.08
N ASP A 61 15.67 4.74 -5.92
CA ASP A 61 16.30 5.28 -4.73
C ASP A 61 15.33 5.27 -3.55
N GLU A 62 15.83 5.03 -2.35
CA GLU A 62 15.02 5.00 -1.14
C GLU A 62 14.30 6.33 -0.85
N SER A 63 14.84 7.44 -1.34
CA SER A 63 14.18 8.75 -1.22
C SER A 63 12.82 8.83 -1.91
N ARG A 64 12.51 7.88 -2.79
CA ARG A 64 11.22 7.79 -3.48
C ARG A 64 10.23 6.88 -2.77
N LYS A 65 10.64 6.28 -1.66
CA LYS A 65 9.82 5.39 -0.85
C LYS A 65 9.18 6.15 0.31
N TYR A 66 7.88 5.99 0.46
CA TYR A 66 7.09 6.58 1.54
C TYR A 66 6.36 5.47 2.28
N TYR A 67 6.98 4.96 3.33
CA TYR A 67 6.33 4.00 4.21
C TYR A 67 5.64 4.79 5.31
N VAL A 68 4.30 4.77 5.32
CA VAL A 68 3.51 5.65 6.17
C VAL A 68 2.52 4.88 7.04
N GLY A 69 2.18 5.49 8.17
CA GLY A 69 1.13 5.01 9.05
C GLY A 69 -0.03 6.00 9.11
N PHE A 70 -1.22 5.46 9.19
CA PHE A 70 -2.48 6.21 9.32
C PHE A 70 -2.95 6.06 10.77
N TYR A 71 -3.07 7.18 11.47
CA TYR A 71 -3.33 7.20 12.91
C TYR A 71 -4.65 7.85 13.25
N ARG A 72 -5.37 7.24 14.20
CA ARG A 72 -6.50 7.85 14.90
C ARG A 72 -6.04 8.09 16.33
N GLY A 73 -5.76 9.35 16.68
CA GLY A 73 -5.07 9.66 17.93
C GLY A 73 -3.66 9.02 17.94
N GLN A 74 -3.40 8.16 18.90
CA GLN A 74 -2.13 7.46 19.01
C GLN A 74 -2.19 6.02 18.47
N GLU A 75 -3.35 5.61 17.97
CA GLU A 75 -3.56 4.25 17.47
C GLU A 75 -3.23 4.17 15.99
N LEU A 76 -2.32 3.25 15.64
CA LEU A 76 -1.98 2.94 14.25
C LEU A 76 -3.12 2.11 13.64
N ILE A 77 -3.84 2.70 12.69
CA ILE A 77 -5.00 2.07 12.04
C ILE A 77 -4.60 1.30 10.79
N ALA A 78 -3.64 1.82 10.03
CA ALA A 78 -3.21 1.19 8.77
C ALA A 78 -1.79 1.59 8.45
N VAL A 79 -1.14 0.78 7.62
CA VAL A 79 0.19 1.08 7.07
C VAL A 79 0.14 0.99 5.55
N MET A 80 0.98 1.77 4.87
CA MET A 80 1.12 1.75 3.43
C MET A 80 2.57 1.98 3.04
N ASP A 81 3.07 1.15 2.12
CA ASP A 81 4.34 1.34 1.44
C ASP A 81 4.05 1.90 0.06
N LEU A 82 4.44 3.16 -0.18
CA LEU A 82 4.15 3.87 -1.42
C LEU A 82 5.45 4.28 -2.09
N ILE A 83 5.64 3.89 -3.35
CA ILE A 83 6.80 4.25 -4.16
C ILE A 83 6.37 5.32 -5.18
N ASP A 84 7.01 6.47 -5.14
CA ASP A 84 6.75 7.58 -6.06
C ASP A 84 7.54 7.39 -7.35
N GLY A 85 6.84 7.13 -8.46
CA GLY A 85 7.46 7.03 -9.77
C GLY A 85 8.01 5.63 -10.10
N TYR A 86 7.18 4.62 -9.98
CA TYR A 86 7.51 3.23 -10.36
C TYR A 86 6.24 2.51 -10.84
N PRO A 87 6.26 1.73 -11.95
CA PRO A 87 7.42 1.51 -12.84
C PRO A 87 7.76 2.69 -13.75
N GLU A 88 6.88 3.66 -13.85
CA GLU A 88 7.06 4.88 -14.63
C GLU A 88 6.95 6.12 -13.72
N GLU A 89 7.51 7.23 -14.16
CA GLU A 89 7.58 8.47 -13.35
C GLU A 89 6.20 8.98 -12.89
N ASP A 90 5.17 8.80 -13.72
CA ASP A 90 3.81 9.26 -13.43
C ASP A 90 2.93 8.20 -12.76
N ILE A 91 3.53 7.10 -12.32
CA ILE A 91 2.83 6.02 -11.61
C ILE A 91 3.32 5.94 -10.16
N ALA A 92 2.37 5.81 -9.23
CA ALA A 92 2.67 5.48 -7.85
C ALA A 92 2.42 3.98 -7.63
N PHE A 93 3.34 3.32 -6.94
CA PHE A 93 3.24 1.88 -6.70
C PHE A 93 3.01 1.61 -5.22
N ILE A 94 1.95 0.87 -4.90
CA ILE A 94 1.70 0.42 -3.53
C ILE A 94 2.35 -0.93 -3.33
N GLY A 95 3.45 -0.95 -2.58
CA GLY A 95 4.17 -2.19 -2.27
C GLY A 95 3.52 -3.01 -1.16
N PHE A 96 2.82 -2.34 -0.25
CA PHE A 96 2.13 -2.98 0.85
C PHE A 96 1.03 -2.05 1.38
N PHE A 97 -0.10 -2.63 1.75
CA PHE A 97 -1.19 -1.91 2.42
C PHE A 97 -1.92 -2.86 3.35
N MET A 98 -2.04 -2.47 4.59
CA MET A 98 -2.72 -3.30 5.58
C MET A 98 -3.45 -2.45 6.60
N VAL A 99 -4.70 -2.81 6.87
CA VAL A 99 -5.55 -2.15 7.86
C VAL A 99 -5.62 -3.03 9.10
N ARG A 100 -5.63 -2.42 10.27
CA ARG A 100 -5.76 -3.14 11.55
C ARG A 100 -6.99 -4.03 11.53
N ALA A 101 -6.82 -5.29 11.95
CA ALA A 101 -7.88 -6.30 11.86
C ALA A 101 -9.16 -5.89 12.62
N THR A 102 -9.00 -5.20 13.75
CA THR A 102 -10.12 -4.78 14.58
C THR A 102 -11.07 -3.77 13.91
N VAL A 103 -10.62 -3.10 12.86
CA VAL A 103 -11.43 -2.13 12.12
C VAL A 103 -11.82 -2.61 10.72
N HIS A 104 -11.60 -3.89 10.40
CA HIS A 104 -12.05 -4.47 9.13
C HIS A 104 -13.58 -4.37 9.01
N ARG A 105 -14.08 -4.31 7.77
CA ARG A 105 -15.51 -4.24 7.42
C ARG A 105 -16.21 -2.94 7.80
N HIS A 106 -15.45 -1.90 8.18
CA HIS A 106 -15.98 -0.56 8.43
C HIS A 106 -15.73 0.41 7.26
N GLY A 107 -15.27 -0.10 6.12
CA GLY A 107 -14.99 0.74 4.95
C GLY A 107 -13.74 1.59 5.05
N ILE A 108 -12.97 1.45 6.11
CA ILE A 108 -11.77 2.29 6.37
C ILE A 108 -10.71 2.10 5.30
N GLY A 109 -10.43 0.85 4.89
CA GLY A 109 -9.47 0.58 3.84
C GLY A 109 -9.85 1.27 2.53
N SER A 110 -11.12 1.18 2.14
CA SER A 110 -11.62 1.83 0.93
C SER A 110 -11.54 3.35 1.03
N ASP A 111 -11.84 3.92 2.20
CA ASP A 111 -11.74 5.35 2.42
C ASP A 111 -10.29 5.84 2.28
N ILE A 112 -9.33 5.11 2.85
CA ILE A 112 -7.91 5.44 2.74
C ILE A 112 -7.47 5.38 1.27
N ILE A 113 -7.82 4.32 0.55
CA ILE A 113 -7.43 4.18 -0.87
C ILE A 113 -8.08 5.27 -1.72
N GLY A 114 -9.33 5.62 -1.47
CA GLY A 114 -10.01 6.72 -2.16
C GLY A 114 -9.33 8.06 -1.96
N ASP A 115 -8.99 8.40 -0.72
CA ASP A 115 -8.28 9.65 -0.40
C ASP A 115 -6.87 9.65 -1.00
N THR A 116 -6.16 8.53 -0.92
CA THR A 116 -4.83 8.37 -1.52
C THR A 116 -4.88 8.60 -3.02
N ALA A 117 -5.86 7.99 -3.70
CA ALA A 117 -6.03 8.16 -5.15
C ALA A 117 -6.32 9.62 -5.51
N ALA A 118 -7.18 10.29 -4.74
CA ALA A 118 -7.50 11.70 -4.97
C ALA A 118 -6.27 12.60 -4.81
N TYR A 119 -5.47 12.34 -3.78
CA TYR A 119 -4.24 13.10 -3.55
C TYR A 119 -3.21 12.87 -4.67
N LEU A 120 -2.99 11.61 -5.06
CA LEU A 120 -2.03 11.28 -6.11
C LEU A 120 -2.44 11.89 -7.45
N LYS A 121 -3.73 11.90 -7.76
CA LYS A 121 -4.25 12.59 -8.94
C LYS A 121 -3.95 14.09 -8.89
N LYS A 122 -4.16 14.70 -7.73
CA LYS A 122 -3.94 16.13 -7.53
C LYS A 122 -2.48 16.53 -7.77
N ILE A 123 -1.54 15.69 -7.36
CA ILE A 123 -0.11 15.95 -7.55
C ILE A 123 0.41 15.51 -8.92
N GLY A 124 -0.47 15.04 -9.82
CA GLY A 124 -0.12 14.77 -11.22
C GLY A 124 0.18 13.33 -11.56
N LYS A 125 -0.08 12.37 -10.66
CA LYS A 125 0.09 10.97 -11.02
C LYS A 125 -1.02 10.50 -11.94
N ALA A 126 -0.66 9.70 -12.93
CA ALA A 126 -1.61 9.18 -13.93
C ALA A 126 -2.28 7.89 -13.47
N ALA A 127 -1.63 7.11 -12.61
CA ALA A 127 -2.13 5.82 -12.20
C ALA A 127 -1.48 5.34 -10.89
N ILE A 128 -2.13 4.34 -10.28
CA ILE A 128 -1.57 3.56 -9.18
C ILE A 128 -1.46 2.12 -9.66
N GLN A 129 -0.35 1.47 -9.35
CA GLN A 129 -0.16 0.04 -9.60
C GLN A 129 0.22 -0.68 -8.31
N LEU A 130 -0.07 -1.98 -8.28
CA LEU A 130 0.30 -2.85 -7.17
C LEU A 130 0.28 -4.32 -7.62
N GLY A 131 0.88 -5.18 -6.80
CA GLY A 131 0.83 -6.61 -7.00
C GLY A 131 -0.12 -7.27 -6.01
N ILE A 132 -0.93 -8.21 -6.50
CA ILE A 132 -1.84 -8.99 -5.66
C ILE A 132 -1.40 -10.44 -5.74
N ASP A 133 -1.27 -11.10 -4.60
CA ASP A 133 -1.03 -12.55 -4.58
C ASP A 133 -2.26 -13.25 -5.17
N LYS A 134 -2.08 -13.99 -6.25
CA LYS A 134 -3.17 -14.69 -6.93
C LYS A 134 -3.92 -15.65 -6.02
N GLY A 135 -3.23 -16.21 -5.02
CA GLY A 135 -3.82 -17.12 -4.04
C GLY A 135 -4.69 -16.44 -2.99
N ASN A 136 -4.83 -15.11 -3.01
CA ASN A 136 -5.59 -14.38 -2.00
C ASN A 136 -6.86 -13.75 -2.60
N PRO A 137 -8.01 -14.47 -2.56
CA PRO A 137 -9.25 -13.96 -3.16
C PRO A 137 -9.80 -12.74 -2.43
N GLN A 138 -9.56 -12.61 -1.13
CA GLN A 138 -10.03 -11.48 -0.34
C GLN A 138 -9.32 -10.19 -0.76
N SER A 139 -8.01 -10.26 -0.94
CA SER A 139 -7.21 -9.13 -1.41
C SER A 139 -7.63 -8.74 -2.83
N THR A 140 -7.79 -9.73 -3.72
CA THR A 140 -8.25 -9.48 -5.09
C THR A 140 -9.59 -8.76 -5.12
N ALA A 141 -10.55 -9.21 -4.31
CA ALA A 141 -11.88 -8.59 -4.23
C ALA A 141 -11.78 -7.14 -3.72
N PHE A 142 -10.96 -6.89 -2.71
CA PHE A 142 -10.77 -5.56 -2.15
C PHE A 142 -10.25 -4.58 -3.21
N TRP A 143 -9.21 -4.96 -3.93
CA TRP A 143 -8.60 -4.08 -4.92
C TRP A 143 -9.53 -3.84 -6.13
N LYS A 144 -10.23 -4.86 -6.60
CA LYS A 144 -11.22 -4.70 -7.68
C LYS A 144 -12.34 -3.76 -7.26
N LYS A 145 -12.84 -3.89 -6.04
CA LYS A 145 -13.85 -2.98 -5.48
C LYS A 145 -13.36 -1.53 -5.47
N ASN A 146 -12.06 -1.33 -5.30
CA ASN A 146 -11.45 0.00 -5.24
C ASN A 146 -10.93 0.50 -6.60
N GLY A 147 -11.45 -0.04 -7.69
CA GLY A 147 -11.19 0.49 -9.03
C GLY A 147 -9.95 -0.04 -9.72
N PHE A 148 -9.32 -1.08 -9.19
CA PHE A 148 -8.15 -1.69 -9.82
C PHE A 148 -8.57 -2.78 -10.79
N GLN A 149 -7.88 -2.84 -11.93
CA GLN A 149 -8.03 -3.87 -12.95
C GLN A 149 -6.75 -4.68 -13.04
N VAL A 150 -6.89 -5.99 -13.15
CA VAL A 150 -5.73 -6.87 -13.35
C VAL A 150 -5.29 -6.76 -14.80
N LEU A 151 -4.03 -6.40 -15.02
CA LEU A 151 -3.44 -6.26 -16.36
C LEU A 151 -2.77 -7.54 -16.82
N GLU A 152 -2.04 -8.22 -15.95
CA GLU A 152 -1.30 -9.43 -16.29
C GLU A 152 -0.96 -10.25 -15.07
N GLU A 153 -0.57 -11.50 -15.29
CA GLU A 153 -0.02 -12.37 -14.28
C GLU A 153 1.51 -12.39 -14.41
N VAL A 154 2.20 -12.25 -13.28
CA VAL A 154 3.67 -12.24 -13.24
C VAL A 154 4.12 -13.38 -12.33
N LYS A 155 5.00 -14.24 -12.83
CA LYS A 155 5.59 -15.30 -12.02
C LYS A 155 6.69 -14.73 -11.14
N ARG A 156 6.63 -15.06 -9.86
CA ARG A 156 7.64 -14.70 -8.87
C ARG A 156 8.03 -15.93 -8.07
N ASP A 157 9.17 -15.85 -7.39
CA ASP A 157 9.56 -16.89 -6.44
C ASP A 157 8.46 -16.98 -5.37
N GLY A 158 7.84 -18.16 -5.22
CA GLY A 158 6.76 -18.37 -4.27
C GLY A 158 5.35 -18.22 -4.83
N GLY A 159 5.16 -17.94 -6.15
CA GLY A 159 3.82 -17.94 -6.72
C GLY A 159 3.60 -17.01 -7.88
N ILE A 160 2.33 -16.71 -8.12
CA ILE A 160 1.88 -15.81 -9.20
C ILE A 160 1.34 -14.54 -8.58
N ILE A 161 1.82 -13.41 -9.09
CA ILE A 161 1.36 -12.07 -8.70
C ILE A 161 0.48 -11.51 -9.82
N LEU A 162 -0.66 -10.97 -9.46
CA LEU A 162 -1.52 -10.23 -10.38
C LEU A 162 -1.10 -8.77 -10.35
N LEU A 163 -0.62 -8.25 -11.49
CA LEU A 163 -0.33 -6.83 -11.61
C LEU A 163 -1.64 -6.07 -11.80
N ALA A 164 -1.98 -5.19 -10.87
CA ALA A 164 -3.23 -4.43 -10.89
C ALA A 164 -2.96 -2.94 -11.10
N HIS A 165 -3.90 -2.26 -11.73
CA HIS A 165 -3.75 -0.89 -12.20
C HIS A 165 -5.05 -0.12 -11.98
N ARG A 166 -4.94 1.09 -11.44
CA ARG A 166 -6.06 2.04 -11.35
C ARG A 166 -5.66 3.34 -12.03
N THR A 167 -6.40 3.73 -13.06
CA THR A 167 -6.19 5.00 -13.76
C THR A 167 -6.73 6.15 -12.91
N LEU A 168 -5.96 7.21 -12.77
CA LEU A 168 -6.31 8.41 -11.99
C LEU A 168 -6.76 9.56 -12.87
N VAL A 169 -6.32 9.60 -14.14
CA VAL A 169 -6.71 10.65 -15.08
C VAL A 169 -7.85 10.15 -15.96
N LEU A 170 -8.80 11.02 -16.23
CA LEU A 170 -9.89 10.69 -17.16
C LEU A 170 -9.40 10.83 -18.59
N ALA A 171 -9.87 9.93 -19.48
CA ALA A 171 -9.51 9.96 -20.90
C ALA A 171 -9.99 11.24 -21.58
N PHE A 172 -10.94 11.94 -20.98
CA PHE A 172 -11.48 13.20 -21.47
C PHE A 172 -11.36 14.27 -20.39
N SER A 173 -10.21 14.79 -20.25
CA SER A 173 -9.98 15.93 -19.35
C SER A 173 -9.81 17.19 -20.17
#